data_a05d90580f9d64938325fea52643ad91
#
_entry.id   a05d90580f9d64938325fea52643ad91
#
_cell.length_a   1.000
_cell.length_b   1.000
_cell.length_c   1.000
_cell.angle_alpha   90.00
_cell.angle_beta   90.00
_cell.angle_gamma   90.00
#
_symmetry.space_group_name_H-M   'P 1'
#
loop_
_entity.id
_entity.type
_entity.pdbx_description
1 polymer ?
#
loop_
_entity_poly.entity_id
_entity_poly.type
_entity_poly.pdbx_seq_one_letter_code
_entity_poly.pdbx_strand_id
1 'polypeptide(L)' 'MLKSCNIDDIPNDNFRYGKNVKEIQDFLKSDDLAAEVIMKPGENVKNRYAGFFLANKRMGNPILVTTKRDRLFLIKKEKE' A
#
# COMPACT_ATOMS: atom_id res chain seq x y z
N MET A 1 2.90 -17.43 29.39
CA MET A 1 1.61 -17.68 28.77
C MET A 1 1.32 -16.67 27.70
N LEU A 2 0.91 -17.13 26.53
CA LEU A 2 0.59 -16.23 25.42
C LEU A 2 -0.85 -15.74 25.54
N LYS A 3 -1.03 -14.46 25.30
CA LYS A 3 -2.35 -13.85 25.31
C LYS A 3 -2.80 -13.60 23.87
N SER A 4 -3.97 -14.09 23.54
CA SER A 4 -4.57 -13.80 22.24
C SER A 4 -4.88 -12.32 22.11
N CYS A 5 -4.56 -11.73 20.98
CA CYS A 5 -4.96 -10.37 20.67
C CYS A 5 -5.30 -10.27 19.19
N ASN A 6 -6.13 -9.30 18.87
CA ASN A 6 -6.43 -8.99 17.46
C ASN A 6 -5.27 -8.23 16.87
N ILE A 7 -5.13 -8.36 15.57
CA ILE A 7 -4.11 -7.60 14.81
C ILE A 7 -4.28 -6.10 15.06
N ASP A 8 -5.52 -5.65 15.22
CA ASP A 8 -5.84 -4.24 15.46
C ASP A 8 -5.34 -3.75 16.82
N ASP A 9 -5.13 -4.67 17.77
CA ASP A 9 -4.65 -4.33 19.10
C ASP A 9 -3.13 -4.22 19.15
N ILE A 10 -2.44 -4.61 18.09
CA ILE A 10 -0.99 -4.54 18.04
C ILE A 10 -0.57 -3.12 17.64
N PRO A 11 0.15 -2.41 18.50
CA PRO A 11 0.51 -1.03 18.22
C PRO A 11 1.62 -0.88 17.18
N ASN A 12 1.66 0.27 16.58
CA ASN A 12 2.76 0.81 15.79
C ASN A 12 2.97 0.22 14.41
N ASP A 13 3.69 -0.87 14.28
CA ASP A 13 4.15 -1.33 12.97
C ASP A 13 3.02 -1.70 12.03
N ASN A 14 1.92 -2.19 12.58
CA ASN A 14 0.75 -2.55 11.78
C ASN A 14 -0.01 -1.34 11.27
N PHE A 15 0.13 -0.19 11.93
CA PHE A 15 -0.52 1.03 11.46
C PHE A 15 -0.04 1.45 10.10
N ARG A 16 1.28 1.38 9.87
CA ARG A 16 1.85 1.77 8.58
C ARG A 16 1.34 0.86 7.47
N TYR A 17 1.37 -0.43 7.71
CA TYR A 17 0.92 -1.40 6.71
C TYR A 17 -0.58 -1.33 6.52
N GLY A 18 -1.34 -1.11 7.60
CA GLY A 18 -2.78 -1.00 7.52
C GLY A 18 -3.25 0.13 6.62
N LYS A 19 -2.59 1.29 6.71
CA LYS A 19 -2.91 2.43 5.87
C LYS A 19 -2.64 2.13 4.40
N ASN A 20 -1.49 1.56 4.09
CA ASN A 20 -1.13 1.27 2.72
C ASN A 20 -2.02 0.16 2.14
N VAL A 21 -2.31 -0.87 2.94
CA VAL A 21 -3.22 -1.93 2.52
C VAL A 21 -4.59 -1.36 2.20
N LYS A 22 -5.10 -0.47 3.04
CA LYS A 22 -6.40 0.14 2.81
C LYS A 22 -6.42 0.96 1.52
N GLU A 23 -5.36 1.71 1.26
CA GLU A 23 -5.25 2.49 0.02
C GLU A 23 -5.23 1.58 -1.20
N ILE A 24 -4.51 0.46 -1.13
CA ILE A 24 -4.50 -0.52 -2.22
C ILE A 24 -5.89 -1.14 -2.40
N GLN A 25 -6.57 -1.48 -1.32
CA GLN A 25 -7.91 -2.03 -1.39
C GLN A 25 -8.88 -1.04 -2.03
N ASP A 26 -8.81 0.22 -1.65
CA ASP A 26 -9.64 1.26 -2.24
C ASP A 26 -9.37 1.42 -3.73
N PHE A 27 -8.10 1.38 -4.11
CA PHE A 27 -7.71 1.43 -5.52
C PHE A 27 -8.27 0.23 -6.30
N LEU A 28 -8.20 -0.98 -5.71
CA LEU A 28 -8.72 -2.18 -6.36
C LEU A 28 -10.24 -2.12 -6.58
N LYS A 29 -10.95 -1.41 -5.71
CA LYS A 29 -12.40 -1.24 -5.84
C LYS A 29 -12.76 -0.16 -6.85
N SER A 30 -11.83 0.72 -7.19
CA SER A 30 -12.08 1.76 -8.17
C SER A 30 -12.06 1.19 -9.59
N ASP A 31 -12.60 1.96 -10.53
CA ASP A 31 -12.59 1.58 -11.94
C ASP A 31 -11.31 2.00 -12.64
N ASP A 32 -10.43 2.71 -11.95
CA ASP A 32 -9.17 3.19 -12.53
C ASP A 32 -8.21 2.03 -12.72
N LEU A 33 -7.53 2.00 -13.85
CA LEU A 33 -6.48 1.01 -14.13
C LEU A 33 -5.15 1.43 -13.54
N ALA A 34 -4.95 2.72 -13.33
CA ALA A 34 -3.73 3.27 -12.75
C ALA A 34 -4.09 4.49 -11.93
N ALA A 35 -3.30 4.76 -10.90
CA ALA A 35 -3.49 5.92 -10.06
C ALA A 35 -2.14 6.43 -9.58
N GLU A 36 -2.04 7.72 -9.39
CA GLU A 36 -0.86 8.35 -8.80
C GLU A 36 -1.11 8.59 -7.32
N VAL A 37 -0.12 8.21 -6.50
CA VAL A 37 -0.15 8.49 -5.07
C VAL A 37 0.38 9.90 -4.84
N ILE A 38 -0.48 10.78 -4.35
CA ILE A 38 -0.10 12.17 -4.11
C ILE A 38 0.66 12.25 -2.79
N MET A 39 1.88 12.79 -2.86
CA MET A 39 2.70 12.97 -1.67
C MET A 39 2.23 14.18 -0.88
N LYS A 40 2.09 14.00 0.42
CA LYS A 40 1.83 15.11 1.34
C LYS A 40 3.14 15.79 1.71
N PRO A 41 3.08 17.06 2.17
CA PRO A 41 4.29 17.71 2.65
C PRO A 41 5.01 16.86 3.70
N GLY A 42 6.31 16.70 3.54
CA GLY A 42 7.12 15.89 4.45
C GLY A 42 7.17 14.42 4.11
N GLU A 43 6.39 13.96 3.16
CA GLU A 43 6.46 12.56 2.70
C GLU A 43 7.55 12.39 1.65
N ASN A 44 8.14 11.19 1.64
CA ASN A 44 9.22 10.84 0.74
C ASN A 44 8.75 9.70 -0.16
N VAL A 45 8.98 9.84 -1.47
CA VAL A 45 8.56 8.83 -2.45
C VAL A 45 9.16 7.47 -2.15
N LYS A 46 10.45 7.42 -1.77
CA LYS A 46 11.10 6.14 -1.45
C LYS A 46 10.43 5.44 -0.28
N ASN A 47 10.09 6.19 0.75
CA ASN A 47 9.46 5.62 1.94
C ASN A 47 8.03 5.14 1.62
N ARG A 48 7.29 5.93 0.86
CA ARG A 48 5.94 5.53 0.43
C ARG A 48 6.00 4.32 -0.50
N TYR A 49 6.95 4.30 -1.42
CA TYR A 49 7.14 3.16 -2.31
C TYR A 49 7.40 1.89 -1.51
N ALA A 50 8.32 1.94 -0.55
CA ALA A 50 8.64 0.79 0.28
C ALA A 50 7.41 0.29 1.04
N GLY A 51 6.63 1.21 1.60
CA GLY A 51 5.41 0.85 2.32
C GLY A 51 4.38 0.17 1.42
N PHE A 52 4.14 0.73 0.24
CA PHE A 52 3.23 0.12 -0.72
C PHE A 52 3.75 -1.20 -1.25
N PHE A 53 5.05 -1.29 -1.50
CA PHE A 53 5.67 -2.53 -1.98
C PHE A 53 5.44 -3.66 -0.98
N LEU A 54 5.70 -3.42 0.30
CA LEU A 54 5.51 -4.43 1.35
C LEU A 54 4.04 -4.79 1.52
N ALA A 55 3.16 -3.80 1.52
CA ALA A 55 1.72 -4.04 1.64
C ALA A 55 1.21 -4.86 0.45
N ASN A 56 1.64 -4.50 -0.76
CA ASN A 56 1.28 -5.23 -1.97
C ASN A 56 1.74 -6.68 -1.90
N LYS A 57 2.98 -6.90 -1.45
CA LYS A 57 3.52 -8.24 -1.30
C LYS A 57 2.70 -9.06 -0.32
N ARG A 58 2.29 -8.47 0.80
CA ARG A 58 1.46 -9.14 1.80
C ARG A 58 0.09 -9.52 1.24
N MET A 59 -0.43 -8.72 0.32
CA MET A 59 -1.72 -8.97 -0.31
C MET A 59 -1.66 -9.96 -1.47
N GLY A 60 -0.48 -10.49 -1.79
CA GLY A 60 -0.31 -11.40 -2.90
C GLY A 60 -0.02 -10.72 -4.23
N ASN A 61 0.48 -9.51 -4.19
CA ASN A 61 0.85 -8.71 -5.38
C ASN A 61 -0.34 -8.46 -6.32
N PRO A 62 -1.47 -7.93 -5.83
CA PRO A 62 -2.62 -7.68 -6.69
C PRO A 62 -2.41 -6.53 -7.66
N ILE A 63 -1.44 -5.66 -7.39
CA ILE A 63 -1.14 -4.50 -8.24
C ILE A 63 0.35 -4.42 -8.48
N LEU A 64 0.74 -3.53 -9.39
CA LEU A 64 2.12 -3.15 -9.61
C LEU A 64 2.36 -1.79 -8.96
N VAL A 65 3.41 -1.69 -8.17
CA VAL A 65 3.82 -0.43 -7.55
C VAL A 65 5.09 0.03 -8.26
N THR A 66 5.08 1.24 -8.80
CA THR A 66 6.20 1.74 -9.56
C THR A 66 6.42 3.23 -9.30
N THR A 67 7.63 3.69 -9.56
CA THR A 67 7.97 5.12 -9.45
C THR A 67 8.52 5.60 -10.78
N LYS A 68 8.28 6.88 -11.06
CA LYS A 68 8.81 7.53 -12.24
C LYS A 68 8.94 9.03 -11.96
N ARG A 69 10.15 9.57 -12.10
CA ARG A 69 10.41 11.00 -11.91
C ARG A 69 9.90 11.51 -10.57
N ASP A 70 10.26 10.80 -9.49
CA ASP A 70 9.86 11.15 -8.12
C ASP A 70 8.33 11.13 -7.90
N ARG A 71 7.61 10.41 -8.76
CA ARG A 71 6.17 10.20 -8.62
C ARG A 71 5.90 8.71 -8.42
N LEU A 72 4.92 8.42 -7.58
CA LEU A 72 4.56 7.05 -7.23
C LEU A 72 3.24 6.68 -7.90
N PHE A 73 3.22 5.52 -8.55
CA PHE A 73 2.04 5.05 -9.27
C PHE A 73 1.65 3.64 -8.83
N LEU A 74 0.36 3.41 -8.77
CA LEU A 74 -0.23 2.10 -8.58
C LEU A 74 -0.93 1.70 -9.88
N ILE A 75 -0.65 0.49 -10.35
CA ILE A 75 -1.22 0.00 -11.61
C ILE A 75 -1.85 -1.36 -11.36
N LYS A 76 -3.10 -1.54 -11.79
CA LYS A 76 -3.76 -2.83 -11.68
C LYS A 76 -3.14 -3.81 -12.65
N LYS A 77 -2.87 -5.02 -12.15
CA LYS A 77 -2.45 -6.11 -13.02
C LYS A 77 -3.65 -6.61 -13.79
N GLU A 78 -3.45 -6.87 -15.07
CA GLU A 78 -4.50 -7.45 -15.88
C GLU A 78 -4.75 -8.88 -15.44
N LYS A 79 -6.02 -9.22 -15.34
CA LYS A 79 -6.43 -10.60 -15.17
C LYS A 79 -6.59 -11.23 -16.53
N GLU A 80 -5.95 -12.32 -16.68
CA GLU A 80 -6.17 -13.15 -17.85
C GLU A 80 -7.32 -14.09 -17.62
#